data_9adb44e01238fb7ea97bb05499dfa6ba
#
_entry.id   9adb44e01238fb7ea97bb05499dfa6ba
#
_cell.length_a   1.000
_cell.length_b   1.000
_cell.length_c   1.000
_cell.angle_alpha   90.00
_cell.angle_beta   90.00
_cell.angle_gamma   90.00
#
_symmetry.space_group_name_H-M   'P 1'
#
loop_
_entity.id
_entity.type
_entity.pdbx_description
1 polymer ?
#
loop_
_entity_poly.entity_id
_entity_poly.type
_entity_poly.pdbx_seq_one_letter_code
_entity_poly.pdbx_strand_id
1 'polypeptide(L)'
;MHRPRCPQRHVKELSFKILHACLQVVTRLLILLQPDWLALNVPAQVTLALKALLHKERKQLHPGALQQHQDTSQLHSRLEIYSKVLQRTDEMEDKPGTRVFKKTSPNSKLTVYLGKRDFVDHLTCVEPVDGVVLVEPDYLKDRKVFVTLNCAFRYGREDIDVLGLSFRKDLFVSTVQVFPPVEKVQKDLSQLQERLLTKLGQNAHPFTFTIPKNLPCSVTLQPGPEDSGKGCGVDYELQAFCAKTADEKLHQRNSVHLVIRKVQYAPETPGPQPMVETRRNYLMSDRSLHLEASLDKELYYHGEPISVNVHVSNSSVKTVKKVKISVRQYADICLFSTAQYKCQVAHLEAEDQVSPSSTSCHVYTLTPLLGNNREKRGLALDGKLKHEDTNLASSTIIKEGANKEMMGIFVSYRVKVKLVVSLGGDVAVELPFVLMHPKPAHQPSAQQQPAAVSSFRGYKPHRVKHKHFL
;
A
#
# COMPACT_ATOMS: atom_id res chain seq x y z
N MET A 1 9.13 -61.19 6.90
CA MET A 1 9.51 -59.77 6.66
C MET A 1 8.24 -58.96 6.46
N HIS A 2 7.70 -58.37 7.54
CA HIS A 2 6.55 -57.50 7.49
C HIS A 2 7.02 -56.05 7.39
N ARG A 3 6.60 -55.33 6.33
CA ARG A 3 6.79 -53.88 6.19
C ARG A 3 5.69 -53.14 7.01
N PRO A 4 6.02 -52.12 7.82
CA PRO A 4 5.03 -51.36 8.54
C PRO A 4 4.24 -50.42 7.59
N ARG A 5 2.93 -50.43 7.73
CA ARG A 5 2.01 -49.50 7.00
C ARG A 5 2.15 -48.09 7.55
N CYS A 6 2.25 -47.12 6.65
CA CYS A 6 2.45 -45.72 6.90
C CYS A 6 1.28 -45.07 7.69
N PRO A 7 1.54 -44.30 8.79
CA PRO A 7 0.48 -43.70 9.64
C PRO A 7 -0.31 -42.55 9.00
N GLN A 8 0.11 -42.03 7.87
CA GLN A 8 -0.50 -40.84 7.25
C GLN A 8 -1.92 -41.06 6.68
N ARG A 9 -2.36 -42.29 6.40
CA ARG A 9 -3.73 -42.57 5.93
C ARG A 9 -4.77 -42.42 7.01
N HIS A 10 -4.48 -42.83 8.25
CA HIS A 10 -5.45 -42.73 9.36
C HIS A 10 -5.74 -41.31 9.83
N VAL A 11 -4.74 -40.42 9.80
CA VAL A 11 -4.93 -39.01 10.21
C VAL A 11 -5.82 -38.26 9.20
N LYS A 12 -5.66 -38.51 7.90
CA LYS A 12 -6.52 -37.94 6.85
C LYS A 12 -7.97 -38.42 6.91
N GLU A 13 -8.20 -39.68 7.24
CA GLU A 13 -9.54 -40.24 7.38
C GLU A 13 -10.25 -39.76 8.64
N LEU A 14 -9.52 -39.58 9.74
CA LEU A 14 -10.08 -39.03 10.99
C LEU A 14 -10.43 -37.54 10.84
N SER A 15 -9.58 -36.75 10.23
CA SER A 15 -9.84 -35.34 9.91
C SER A 15 -11.05 -35.18 8.99
N PHE A 16 -11.23 -36.10 8.04
CA PHE A 16 -12.36 -36.06 7.12
C PHE A 16 -13.69 -36.43 7.79
N LYS A 17 -13.69 -37.40 8.72
CA LYS A 17 -14.88 -37.78 9.52
C LYS A 17 -15.30 -36.69 10.49
N ILE A 18 -14.35 -36.02 11.14
CA ILE A 18 -14.63 -34.86 12.03
C ILE A 18 -15.17 -33.69 11.21
N LEU A 19 -14.60 -33.37 10.06
CA LEU A 19 -15.08 -32.31 9.18
C LEU A 19 -16.50 -32.61 8.67
N HIS A 20 -16.78 -33.86 8.30
CA HIS A 20 -18.11 -34.30 7.87
C HIS A 20 -19.14 -34.24 8.98
N ALA A 21 -18.80 -34.63 10.21
CA ALA A 21 -19.67 -34.52 11.38
C ALA A 21 -19.95 -33.03 11.74
N CYS A 22 -18.93 -32.17 11.71
CA CYS A 22 -19.11 -30.72 11.91
C CYS A 22 -20.02 -30.09 10.85
N LEU A 23 -19.86 -30.49 9.58
CA LEU A 23 -20.73 -30.01 8.50
C LEU A 23 -22.18 -30.49 8.63
N GLN A 24 -22.41 -31.73 9.06
CA GLN A 24 -23.77 -32.22 9.32
C GLN A 24 -24.43 -31.46 10.46
N VAL A 25 -23.69 -31.11 11.52
CA VAL A 25 -24.17 -30.27 12.63
C VAL A 25 -24.50 -28.86 12.15
N VAL A 26 -23.60 -28.25 11.35
CA VAL A 26 -23.82 -26.91 10.77
C VAL A 26 -25.01 -26.91 9.81
N THR A 27 -25.16 -27.95 8.98
CA THR A 27 -26.32 -28.06 8.06
C THR A 27 -27.64 -28.26 8.83
N ARG A 28 -27.63 -29.05 9.90
CA ARG A 28 -28.84 -29.20 10.79
C ARG A 28 -29.14 -27.90 11.54
N LEU A 29 -28.13 -27.18 12.01
CA LEU A 29 -28.31 -25.87 12.65
C LEU A 29 -28.86 -24.82 11.66
N LEU A 30 -28.40 -24.79 10.42
CA LEU A 30 -28.86 -23.88 9.35
C LEU A 30 -30.32 -24.20 8.92
N ILE A 31 -30.78 -25.43 9.05
CA ILE A 31 -32.16 -25.84 8.74
C ILE A 31 -33.12 -25.53 9.91
N LEU A 32 -32.62 -25.48 11.15
CA LEU A 32 -33.41 -25.25 12.37
C LEU A 32 -33.48 -23.79 12.81
N LEU A 33 -32.64 -22.92 12.27
CA LEU A 33 -32.56 -21.49 12.63
C LEU A 33 -33.36 -20.64 11.64
N GLN A 34 -34.28 -19.85 12.16
CA GLN A 34 -35.11 -18.90 11.42
C GLN A 34 -34.27 -17.83 10.65
N PRO A 35 -34.87 -17.11 9.65
CA PRO A 35 -34.16 -16.27 8.67
C PRO A 35 -33.29 -15.15 9.24
N ASP A 36 -33.44 -14.76 10.50
CA ASP A 36 -32.80 -13.58 11.09
C ASP A 36 -31.35 -13.82 11.61
N TRP A 37 -30.87 -15.07 11.64
CA TRP A 37 -29.52 -15.42 12.12
C TRP A 37 -28.45 -15.51 11.04
N LEU A 38 -28.80 -15.23 9.78
CA LEU A 38 -27.88 -15.29 8.61
C LEU A 38 -26.90 -14.09 8.51
N ALA A 39 -26.79 -13.25 9.54
CA ALA A 39 -25.82 -12.16 9.63
C ALA A 39 -24.43 -12.59 10.17
N LEU A 40 -24.19 -13.89 10.38
CA LEU A 40 -22.90 -14.40 10.82
C LEU A 40 -21.98 -14.60 9.61
N ASN A 41 -20.84 -13.92 9.62
CA ASN A 41 -19.74 -14.12 8.66
C ASN A 41 -19.36 -15.60 8.60
N VAL A 42 -19.71 -16.28 7.52
CA VAL A 42 -19.29 -17.67 7.26
C VAL A 42 -17.79 -17.65 6.95
N PRO A 43 -16.92 -18.34 7.69
CA PRO A 43 -15.48 -18.35 7.42
C PRO A 43 -15.18 -18.87 6.01
N ALA A 44 -14.24 -18.26 5.31
CA ALA A 44 -13.83 -18.66 3.94
C ALA A 44 -13.50 -20.16 3.81
N GLN A 45 -13.00 -20.77 4.88
CA GLN A 45 -12.73 -22.21 4.96
C GLN A 45 -14.00 -23.07 4.81
N VAL A 46 -15.15 -22.60 5.30
CA VAL A 46 -16.44 -23.31 5.19
C VAL A 46 -16.98 -23.22 3.76
N THR A 47 -16.84 -22.08 3.11
CA THR A 47 -17.19 -21.87 1.68
C THR A 47 -16.37 -22.78 0.78
N LEU A 48 -15.05 -22.90 1.04
CA LEU A 48 -14.16 -23.78 0.29
C LEU A 48 -14.53 -25.27 0.46
N ALA A 49 -14.90 -25.68 1.66
CA ALA A 49 -15.35 -27.05 1.97
C ALA A 49 -16.68 -27.38 1.29
N LEU A 50 -17.62 -26.42 1.21
CA LEU A 50 -18.88 -26.58 0.49
C LEU A 50 -18.66 -26.71 -1.02
N LYS A 51 -17.78 -25.89 -1.63
CA LYS A 51 -17.41 -26.00 -3.06
C LYS A 51 -16.78 -27.36 -3.38
N ALA A 52 -15.92 -27.88 -2.49
CA ALA A 52 -15.31 -29.21 -2.64
C ALA A 52 -16.33 -30.36 -2.55
N LEU A 53 -17.29 -30.27 -1.64
CA LEU A 53 -18.38 -31.25 -1.50
C LEU A 53 -19.29 -31.27 -2.73
N LEU A 54 -19.69 -30.11 -3.24
CA LEU A 54 -20.50 -29.97 -4.45
C LEU A 54 -19.82 -30.58 -5.68
N HIS A 55 -18.51 -30.38 -5.79
CA HIS A 55 -17.71 -31.00 -6.86
C HIS A 55 -17.63 -32.52 -6.74
N LYS A 56 -17.52 -33.05 -5.53
CA LYS A 56 -17.51 -34.50 -5.25
C LYS A 56 -18.86 -35.14 -5.55
N GLU A 57 -19.98 -34.54 -5.11
CA GLU A 57 -21.31 -35.07 -5.35
C GLU A 57 -21.73 -34.98 -6.83
N ARG A 58 -21.33 -33.91 -7.55
CA ARG A 58 -21.50 -33.83 -9.00
C ARG A 58 -20.74 -34.93 -9.79
N LYS A 59 -19.58 -35.38 -9.30
CA LYS A 59 -18.84 -36.53 -9.91
C LYS A 59 -19.55 -37.86 -9.70
N GLN A 60 -20.39 -38.02 -8.67
CA GLN A 60 -21.15 -39.24 -8.42
C GLN A 60 -22.41 -39.37 -9.30
N LEU A 61 -22.81 -38.28 -9.98
CA LEU A 61 -23.95 -38.22 -10.91
C LEU A 61 -23.60 -38.57 -12.37
N HIS A 62 -22.41 -39.12 -12.66
CA HIS A 62 -22.06 -39.55 -14.01
C HIS A 62 -22.88 -40.79 -14.47
N PRO A 63 -23.30 -40.88 -15.77
CA PRO A 63 -24.37 -41.76 -16.29
C PRO A 63 -24.14 -43.28 -16.19
N GLY A 64 -23.14 -43.77 -15.48
CA GLY A 64 -22.85 -45.18 -15.35
C GLY A 64 -23.38 -45.87 -14.08
N ALA A 65 -24.05 -45.17 -13.16
CA ALA A 65 -24.50 -45.70 -11.87
C ALA A 65 -26.03 -45.59 -11.68
N LEU A 66 -26.80 -45.94 -12.72
CA LEU A 66 -28.25 -45.96 -12.67
C LEU A 66 -28.76 -47.32 -12.15
N GLN A 67 -28.78 -47.46 -10.81
CA GLN A 67 -29.64 -48.47 -10.14
C GLN A 67 -29.86 -48.12 -8.68
N GLN A 68 -30.65 -47.05 -8.39
CA GLN A 68 -31.43 -46.90 -7.13
C GLN A 68 -32.23 -45.59 -7.19
N HIS A 69 -33.50 -45.67 -7.54
CA HIS A 69 -34.41 -44.55 -7.78
C HIS A 69 -34.76 -43.68 -6.55
N GLN A 70 -34.43 -44.08 -5.33
CA GLN A 70 -34.70 -43.28 -4.13
C GLN A 70 -33.55 -42.36 -3.70
N ASP A 71 -32.31 -42.67 -4.01
CA ASP A 71 -31.16 -41.85 -3.63
C ASP A 71 -30.94 -40.63 -4.53
N THR A 72 -31.39 -40.71 -5.76
CA THR A 72 -31.19 -39.61 -6.75
C THR A 72 -32.03 -38.35 -6.44
N SER A 73 -33.26 -38.51 -5.94
CA SER A 73 -34.13 -37.37 -5.58
C SER A 73 -33.60 -36.60 -4.36
N GLN A 74 -33.08 -37.32 -3.36
CA GLN A 74 -32.43 -36.71 -2.19
C GLN A 74 -31.11 -36.05 -2.57
N LEU A 75 -30.34 -36.58 -3.49
CA LEU A 75 -29.10 -36.01 -3.98
C LEU A 75 -29.39 -34.70 -4.76
N HIS A 76 -30.39 -34.68 -5.62
CA HIS A 76 -30.82 -33.47 -6.33
C HIS A 76 -31.29 -32.36 -5.39
N SER A 77 -32.10 -32.67 -4.40
CA SER A 77 -32.58 -31.67 -3.40
C SER A 77 -31.40 -31.11 -2.58
N ARG A 78 -30.41 -31.93 -2.23
CA ARG A 78 -29.20 -31.50 -1.53
C ARG A 78 -28.32 -30.59 -2.41
N LEU A 79 -28.11 -30.96 -3.67
CA LEU A 79 -27.37 -30.14 -4.63
C LEU A 79 -28.03 -28.78 -4.88
N GLU A 80 -29.36 -28.73 -4.91
CA GLU A 80 -30.12 -27.48 -5.06
C GLU A 80 -29.98 -26.59 -3.82
N ILE A 81 -30.03 -27.15 -2.61
CA ILE A 81 -29.81 -26.43 -1.35
C ILE A 81 -28.37 -25.89 -1.30
N TYR A 82 -27.38 -26.71 -1.62
CA TYR A 82 -25.97 -26.29 -1.65
C TYR A 82 -25.72 -25.21 -2.71
N SER A 83 -26.34 -25.33 -3.89
CA SER A 83 -26.28 -24.32 -4.94
C SER A 83 -26.88 -23.00 -4.50
N LYS A 84 -28.06 -22.99 -3.86
CA LYS A 84 -28.71 -21.79 -3.31
C LYS A 84 -27.91 -21.15 -2.18
N VAL A 85 -27.28 -21.96 -1.31
CA VAL A 85 -26.42 -21.45 -0.23
C VAL A 85 -25.15 -20.82 -0.84
N LEU A 86 -24.52 -21.47 -1.82
CA LEU A 86 -23.33 -20.91 -2.49
C LEU A 86 -23.64 -19.65 -3.30
N GLN A 87 -24.77 -19.58 -4.01
CA GLN A 87 -25.19 -18.37 -4.69
C GLN A 87 -25.40 -17.21 -3.70
N ARG A 88 -26.02 -17.47 -2.54
CA ARG A 88 -26.19 -16.45 -1.49
C ARG A 88 -24.86 -16.04 -0.85
N THR A 89 -23.90 -16.95 -0.67
CA THR A 89 -22.55 -16.60 -0.17
C THR A 89 -21.76 -15.81 -1.21
N ASP A 90 -21.83 -16.17 -2.48
CA ASP A 90 -21.19 -15.42 -3.57
C ASP A 90 -21.86 -14.02 -3.74
N GLU A 91 -23.18 -13.90 -3.60
CA GLU A 91 -23.90 -12.60 -3.58
C GLU A 91 -23.57 -11.75 -2.32
N MET A 92 -23.20 -12.38 -1.21
CA MET A 92 -22.73 -11.68 0.00
C MET A 92 -21.25 -11.32 -0.07
N GLU A 93 -20.41 -12.09 -0.78
CA GLU A 93 -19.00 -11.73 -1.05
C GLU A 93 -18.89 -10.59 -2.08
N ASP A 94 -19.84 -10.45 -3.00
CA ASP A 94 -19.89 -9.35 -3.99
C ASP A 94 -20.44 -8.03 -3.45
N LYS A 95 -20.92 -7.98 -2.20
CA LYS A 95 -21.12 -6.71 -1.50
C LYS A 95 -19.95 -6.52 -0.53
N PRO A 96 -18.84 -5.92 -0.96
CA PRO A 96 -17.78 -5.57 -0.05
C PRO A 96 -18.40 -4.68 1.02
N GLY A 97 -18.56 -5.21 2.23
CA GLY A 97 -19.03 -4.44 3.36
C GLY A 97 -18.13 -3.21 3.44
N THR A 98 -18.68 -2.02 3.16
CA THR A 98 -17.89 -0.78 3.13
C THR A 98 -17.32 -0.59 4.53
N ARG A 99 -16.07 -1.03 4.73
CA ARG A 99 -15.36 -0.86 6.00
C ARG A 99 -15.25 0.65 6.25
N VAL A 100 -15.84 1.12 7.33
CA VAL A 100 -15.80 2.52 7.73
C VAL A 100 -14.90 2.67 8.94
N PHE A 101 -13.90 3.54 8.84
CA PHE A 101 -13.05 3.93 9.96
C PHE A 101 -13.76 5.00 10.77
N LYS A 102 -13.88 4.75 12.07
CA LYS A 102 -14.50 5.66 13.03
C LYS A 102 -13.47 6.11 14.05
N LYS A 103 -13.35 7.42 14.26
CA LYS A 103 -12.54 7.99 15.33
C LYS A 103 -13.33 9.05 16.08
N THR A 104 -13.42 8.91 17.39
CA THR A 104 -14.14 9.83 18.27
C THR A 104 -13.15 10.65 19.09
N SER A 105 -13.47 11.92 19.35
CA SER A 105 -12.71 12.77 20.26
C SER A 105 -12.71 12.21 21.70
N PRO A 106 -11.69 12.51 22.52
CA PRO A 106 -11.63 12.02 23.90
C PRO A 106 -12.84 12.45 24.76
N ASN A 107 -13.46 13.59 24.46
CA ASN A 107 -14.68 14.07 25.13
C ASN A 107 -15.97 13.47 24.52
N SER A 108 -15.87 12.57 23.53
CA SER A 108 -16.98 11.90 22.83
C SER A 108 -17.97 12.83 22.12
N LYS A 109 -17.62 14.08 21.85
CA LYS A 109 -18.53 15.08 21.24
C LYS A 109 -18.42 15.19 19.74
N LEU A 110 -17.31 14.75 19.16
CA LEU A 110 -17.05 14.74 17.73
C LEU A 110 -16.64 13.34 17.29
N THR A 111 -17.15 12.91 16.15
CA THR A 111 -16.76 11.64 15.53
C THR A 111 -16.53 11.81 14.04
N VAL A 112 -15.36 11.39 13.56
CA VAL A 112 -15.00 11.37 12.14
C VAL A 112 -15.17 9.97 11.57
N TYR A 113 -15.76 9.91 10.39
CA TYR A 113 -15.94 8.68 9.60
C TYR A 113 -15.21 8.82 8.27
N LEU A 114 -14.38 7.82 7.92
CA LEU A 114 -13.67 7.70 6.64
C LEU A 114 -13.89 6.32 6.04
N GLY A 115 -13.93 6.21 4.72
CA GLY A 115 -14.00 4.92 4.03
C GLY A 115 -12.66 4.20 3.99
N LYS A 116 -11.56 4.96 3.96
CA LYS A 116 -10.19 4.45 3.89
C LYS A 116 -9.22 5.37 4.62
N ARG A 117 -8.02 4.89 4.85
CA ARG A 117 -6.92 5.68 5.44
C ARG A 117 -5.73 5.83 4.49
N ASP A 118 -5.73 5.10 3.39
CA ASP A 118 -4.74 5.18 2.32
C ASP A 118 -5.37 5.86 1.11
N PHE A 119 -4.75 6.94 0.67
CA PHE A 119 -5.17 7.74 -0.48
C PHE A 119 -4.11 7.66 -1.56
N VAL A 120 -4.50 7.17 -2.74
CA VAL A 120 -3.57 6.82 -3.81
C VAL A 120 -3.22 8.03 -4.66
N ASP A 121 -1.93 8.22 -4.88
CA ASP A 121 -1.40 9.13 -5.89
C ASP A 121 -1.21 8.34 -7.20
N HIS A 122 -2.09 8.61 -8.15
CA HIS A 122 -2.06 8.01 -9.49
C HIS A 122 -1.10 8.72 -10.45
N LEU A 123 -0.20 9.58 -9.95
CA LEU A 123 0.69 10.47 -10.72
C LEU A 123 -0.05 11.56 -11.50
N THR A 124 -1.22 11.31 -12.04
CA THR A 124 -2.08 12.27 -12.75
C THR A 124 -3.01 13.02 -11.82
N CYS A 125 -3.50 12.36 -10.80
CA CYS A 125 -4.37 12.90 -9.74
C CYS A 125 -4.11 12.16 -8.42
N VAL A 126 -4.46 12.79 -7.32
CA VAL A 126 -4.49 12.16 -5.99
C VAL A 126 -5.95 11.93 -5.61
N GLU A 127 -6.27 10.78 -5.05
CA GLU A 127 -7.62 10.50 -4.56
C GLU A 127 -8.05 11.53 -3.52
N PRO A 128 -9.30 12.04 -3.59
CA PRO A 128 -9.80 12.99 -2.61
C PRO A 128 -9.97 12.33 -1.24
N VAL A 129 -9.73 13.11 -0.18
CA VAL A 129 -10.02 12.71 1.19
C VAL A 129 -11.45 13.10 1.52
N ASP A 130 -12.37 12.16 1.41
CA ASP A 130 -13.80 12.35 1.66
C ASP A 130 -14.24 11.64 2.94
N GLY A 131 -15.11 12.29 3.69
CA GLY A 131 -15.61 11.74 4.94
C GLY A 131 -16.79 12.54 5.50
N VAL A 132 -17.20 12.15 6.72
CA VAL A 132 -18.29 12.75 7.43
C VAL A 132 -17.89 13.01 8.88
N VAL A 133 -18.24 14.17 9.42
CA VAL A 133 -18.14 14.49 10.85
C VAL A 133 -19.52 14.45 11.47
N LEU A 134 -19.67 13.68 12.53
CA LEU A 134 -20.85 13.68 13.39
C LEU A 134 -20.58 14.55 14.63
N VAL A 135 -21.49 15.44 14.95
CA VAL A 135 -21.38 16.40 16.06
C VAL A 135 -22.54 16.25 17.02
N GLU A 136 -22.27 16.23 18.31
CA GLU A 136 -23.31 16.31 19.35
C GLU A 136 -23.93 17.72 19.36
N PRO A 137 -25.24 17.92 19.16
CA PRO A 137 -25.88 19.23 19.01
C PRO A 137 -25.64 20.15 20.21
N ASP A 138 -25.75 19.61 21.42
CA ASP A 138 -25.57 20.36 22.67
C ASP A 138 -24.14 20.91 22.85
N TYR A 139 -23.18 20.35 22.10
CA TYR A 139 -21.78 20.77 22.15
C TYR A 139 -21.49 21.99 21.28
N LEU A 140 -22.32 22.29 20.30
CA LEU A 140 -22.10 23.38 19.36
C LEU A 140 -22.07 24.76 20.04
N LYS A 141 -23.08 25.12 20.82
CA LYS A 141 -23.16 26.38 21.61
C LYS A 141 -22.54 27.57 20.88
N ASP A 142 -23.07 28.04 19.79
CA ASP A 142 -22.58 29.14 18.96
C ASP A 142 -21.17 28.98 18.36
N ARG A 143 -20.62 27.78 18.39
CA ARG A 143 -19.34 27.42 17.74
C ARG A 143 -19.58 26.79 16.37
N LYS A 144 -18.55 26.86 15.57
CA LYS A 144 -18.48 26.26 14.23
C LYS A 144 -17.72 24.94 14.28
N VAL A 145 -17.97 24.07 13.31
CA VAL A 145 -17.21 22.82 13.13
C VAL A 145 -16.27 23.00 11.96
N PHE A 146 -15.01 22.73 12.22
CA PHE A 146 -13.94 22.76 11.23
C PHE A 146 -13.32 21.38 11.05
N VAL A 147 -12.88 21.11 9.84
CA VAL A 147 -12.02 19.98 9.52
C VAL A 147 -10.78 20.53 8.84
N THR A 148 -9.61 20.08 9.30
CA THR A 148 -8.31 20.46 8.73
C THR A 148 -7.60 19.20 8.25
N LEU A 149 -7.09 19.24 7.01
CA LEU A 149 -6.13 18.30 6.50
C LEU A 149 -4.74 18.94 6.50
N ASN A 150 -3.80 18.29 7.15
CA ASN A 150 -2.43 18.75 7.29
C ASN A 150 -1.45 17.71 6.74
N CYS A 151 -0.47 18.14 5.95
CA CYS A 151 0.72 17.38 5.60
C CYS A 151 1.92 18.08 6.22
N ALA A 152 2.64 17.40 7.08
CA ALA A 152 3.79 17.96 7.77
C ALA A 152 5.02 17.07 7.65
N PHE A 153 6.17 17.72 7.45
CA PHE A 153 7.45 17.13 7.65
C PHE A 153 7.87 17.31 9.11
N ARG A 154 8.13 16.21 9.81
CA ARG A 154 8.65 16.21 11.18
C ARG A 154 10.11 15.80 11.17
N TYR A 155 10.93 16.54 11.90
CA TYR A 155 12.34 16.25 12.11
C TYR A 155 12.69 16.55 13.58
N GLY A 156 13.24 15.54 14.28
CA GLY A 156 13.54 15.66 15.71
C GLY A 156 12.37 15.25 16.63
N ARG A 157 12.51 15.55 17.89
CA ARG A 157 11.61 15.15 18.96
C ARG A 157 10.64 16.30 19.29
N GLU A 158 9.36 15.99 19.42
CA GLU A 158 8.33 16.99 19.81
C GLU A 158 8.55 17.54 21.24
N ASP A 159 9.25 16.79 22.11
CA ASP A 159 9.53 17.14 23.49
C ASP A 159 10.72 18.12 23.66
N ILE A 160 11.47 18.42 22.58
CA ILE A 160 12.51 19.47 22.59
C ILE A 160 11.92 20.85 22.23
N ASP A 161 10.63 20.98 22.01
CA ASP A 161 9.92 22.24 21.77
C ASP A 161 10.01 23.25 22.97
N VAL A 162 10.75 22.88 24.02
CA VAL A 162 11.02 23.66 25.22
C VAL A 162 11.78 24.96 24.93
N LEU A 163 12.45 25.07 23.78
CA LEU A 163 13.26 26.23 23.39
C LEU A 163 12.64 27.06 22.26
N GLY A 164 11.37 26.83 21.91
CA GLY A 164 10.70 27.54 20.81
C GLY A 164 11.19 27.13 19.41
N LEU A 165 11.93 26.04 19.30
CA LEU A 165 12.35 25.46 18.02
C LEU A 165 11.28 24.45 17.59
N SER A 166 10.51 24.79 16.57
CA SER A 166 9.56 23.85 15.95
C SER A 166 10.32 22.81 15.11
N PHE A 167 10.20 21.55 15.49
CA PHE A 167 10.74 20.43 14.72
C PHE A 167 9.71 19.88 13.73
N ARG A 168 8.75 20.71 13.33
CA ARG A 168 7.69 20.41 12.38
C ARG A 168 7.60 21.52 11.36
N LYS A 169 7.63 21.17 10.07
CA LYS A 169 7.33 22.10 8.96
C LYS A 169 6.06 21.62 8.28
N ASP A 170 5.03 22.45 8.32
CA ASP A 170 3.81 22.20 7.57
C ASP A 170 4.09 22.42 6.07
N LEU A 171 3.89 21.38 5.27
CA LEU A 171 4.01 21.39 3.81
C LEU A 171 2.70 21.80 3.15
N PHE A 172 1.58 21.46 3.80
CA PHE A 172 0.24 21.77 3.33
C PHE A 172 -0.73 21.79 4.51
N VAL A 173 -1.57 22.81 4.56
CA VAL A 173 -2.68 22.94 5.52
C VAL A 173 -3.91 23.42 4.76
N SER A 174 -5.01 22.70 4.90
CA SER A 174 -6.30 23.11 4.34
C SER A 174 -7.38 22.93 5.38
N THR A 175 -8.13 23.98 5.67
CA THR A 175 -9.21 23.99 6.67
C THR A 175 -10.53 24.32 5.99
N VAL A 176 -11.55 23.50 6.28
CA VAL A 176 -12.92 23.70 5.78
C VAL A 176 -13.87 23.81 6.96
N GLN A 177 -14.72 24.83 6.95
CA GLN A 177 -15.86 24.94 7.87
C GLN A 177 -16.99 24.07 7.32
N VAL A 178 -17.37 23.03 8.10
CA VAL A 178 -18.41 22.07 7.70
C VAL A 178 -19.77 22.39 8.33
N PHE A 179 -19.76 23.15 9.43
CA PHE A 179 -21.00 23.63 10.07
C PHE A 179 -20.80 25.01 10.77
N PRO A 180 -21.74 25.97 10.62
CA PRO A 180 -22.72 25.99 9.55
C PRO A 180 -22.02 26.04 8.19
N PRO A 181 -22.59 25.48 7.11
CA PRO A 181 -21.97 25.50 5.79
C PRO A 181 -21.82 26.97 5.31
N VAL A 182 -20.62 27.32 4.83
CA VAL A 182 -20.28 28.69 4.41
C VAL A 182 -20.85 29.02 3.04
N GLU A 183 -20.92 28.04 2.15
CA GLU A 183 -21.47 28.20 0.80
C GLU A 183 -22.28 26.96 0.40
N LYS A 184 -23.33 27.19 -0.37
CA LYS A 184 -24.08 26.14 -1.08
C LYS A 184 -23.28 25.65 -2.31
N VAL A 185 -21.98 25.42 -2.18
CA VAL A 185 -21.24 24.67 -3.18
C VAL A 185 -21.70 23.22 -3.03
N GLN A 186 -22.68 22.88 -3.83
CA GLN A 186 -23.16 21.52 -3.99
C GLN A 186 -22.02 20.74 -4.67
N LYS A 187 -21.01 20.33 -3.88
CA LYS A 187 -20.05 19.33 -4.34
C LYS A 187 -20.82 18.03 -4.38
N ASP A 188 -20.68 17.30 -5.48
CA ASP A 188 -21.23 15.96 -5.61
C ASP A 188 -20.72 15.12 -4.44
N LEU A 189 -21.65 14.54 -3.68
CA LEU A 189 -21.32 13.67 -2.54
C LEU A 189 -20.81 12.34 -3.07
N SER A 190 -19.82 11.78 -2.40
CA SER A 190 -19.43 10.40 -2.67
C SER A 190 -20.51 9.43 -2.17
N GLN A 191 -20.60 8.24 -2.77
CA GLN A 191 -21.54 7.19 -2.31
C GLN A 191 -21.40 6.89 -0.81
N LEU A 192 -20.16 6.97 -0.28
CA LEU A 192 -19.91 6.79 1.13
C LEU A 192 -20.56 7.91 1.95
N GLN A 193 -20.38 9.16 1.53
CA GLN A 193 -20.97 10.31 2.21
C GLN A 193 -22.50 10.23 2.21
N GLU A 194 -23.13 9.93 1.09
CA GLU A 194 -24.58 9.76 1.00
C GLU A 194 -25.11 8.70 1.98
N ARG A 195 -24.48 7.52 1.99
CA ARG A 195 -24.85 6.42 2.92
C ARG A 195 -24.66 6.81 4.38
N LEU A 196 -23.57 7.52 4.71
CA LEU A 196 -23.30 7.95 6.07
C LEU A 196 -24.26 9.06 6.52
N LEU A 197 -24.58 10.04 5.68
CA LEU A 197 -25.53 11.10 5.97
C LEU A 197 -26.93 10.52 6.20
N THR A 198 -27.38 9.58 5.37
CA THR A 198 -28.66 8.89 5.54
C THR A 198 -28.71 8.13 6.86
N LYS A 199 -27.61 7.47 7.27
CA LYS A 199 -27.56 6.66 8.49
C LYS A 199 -27.39 7.48 9.77
N LEU A 200 -26.62 8.57 9.72
CA LEU A 200 -26.23 9.38 10.89
C LEU A 200 -27.17 10.57 11.14
N GLY A 201 -27.97 10.97 10.14
CA GLY A 201 -28.97 12.01 10.26
C GLY A 201 -28.42 13.43 10.22
N GLN A 202 -29.19 14.40 10.74
CA GLN A 202 -29.00 15.84 10.56
C GLN A 202 -27.71 16.43 11.19
N ASN A 203 -27.15 15.74 12.19
CA ASN A 203 -25.92 16.19 12.88
C ASN A 203 -24.64 15.73 12.21
N ALA A 204 -24.76 15.15 11.02
CA ALA A 204 -23.65 14.65 10.22
C ALA A 204 -23.34 15.63 9.09
N HIS A 205 -22.08 16.02 8.96
CA HIS A 205 -21.62 17.04 8.00
C HIS A 205 -20.53 16.47 7.12
N PRO A 206 -20.68 16.50 5.77
CA PRO A 206 -19.68 15.98 4.85
C PRO A 206 -18.51 16.94 4.68
N PHE A 207 -17.33 16.39 4.41
CA PHE A 207 -16.15 17.15 4.01
C PHE A 207 -15.39 16.43 2.90
N THR A 208 -14.69 17.21 2.05
CA THR A 208 -13.84 16.67 0.99
C THR A 208 -12.63 17.58 0.80
N PHE A 209 -11.43 16.96 0.82
CA PHE A 209 -10.17 17.63 0.50
C PHE A 209 -9.55 17.06 -0.76
N THR A 210 -8.94 17.93 -1.55
CA THR A 210 -8.09 17.55 -2.68
C THR A 210 -6.63 17.73 -2.25
N ILE A 211 -5.85 16.64 -2.31
CA ILE A 211 -4.42 16.68 -2.01
C ILE A 211 -3.68 17.15 -3.28
N PRO A 212 -2.83 18.20 -3.19
CA PRO A 212 -1.97 18.62 -4.30
C PRO A 212 -1.02 17.50 -4.75
N LYS A 213 -0.79 17.43 -6.07
CA LYS A 213 0.04 16.38 -6.69
C LYS A 213 1.53 16.45 -6.30
N ASN A 214 2.01 17.64 -5.97
CA ASN A 214 3.42 17.92 -5.65
C ASN A 214 3.80 17.64 -4.19
N LEU A 215 2.88 17.16 -3.38
CA LEU A 215 3.18 16.76 -2.01
C LEU A 215 3.79 15.35 -1.95
N PRO A 216 4.69 15.08 -1.00
CA PRO A 216 5.33 13.78 -0.83
C PRO A 216 4.34 12.70 -0.39
N CYS A 217 4.70 11.43 -0.60
CA CYS A 217 4.04 10.30 0.04
C CYS A 217 4.42 10.20 1.52
N SER A 218 3.61 9.47 2.30
CA SER A 218 3.88 9.23 3.71
C SER A 218 5.10 8.34 3.89
N VAL A 219 6.10 8.84 4.60
CA VAL A 219 7.36 8.12 4.89
C VAL A 219 7.76 8.38 6.33
N THR A 220 8.22 7.34 7.04
CA THR A 220 8.73 7.46 8.41
C THR A 220 10.13 6.88 8.48
N LEU A 221 11.11 7.64 9.00
CA LEU A 221 12.43 7.12 9.31
C LEU A 221 12.37 6.37 10.64
N GLN A 222 12.86 5.13 10.65
CA GLN A 222 12.86 4.29 11.85
C GLN A 222 13.74 4.90 12.94
N PRO A 223 13.20 5.16 14.15
CA PRO A 223 14.00 5.61 15.27
C PRO A 223 14.96 4.52 15.72
N GLY A 224 16.06 4.91 16.35
CA GLY A 224 16.94 3.97 17.04
C GLY A 224 16.30 3.45 18.35
N PRO A 225 16.86 2.39 18.96
CA PRO A 225 16.36 1.85 20.23
C PRO A 225 16.36 2.87 21.37
N GLU A 226 17.30 3.81 21.34
CA GLU A 226 17.49 4.89 22.32
C GLU A 226 16.61 6.13 22.05
N ASP A 227 16.02 6.21 20.83
CA ASP A 227 15.23 7.37 20.42
C ASP A 227 13.81 7.25 21.00
N SER A 228 13.44 8.13 21.91
CA SER A 228 12.08 8.27 22.41
C SER A 228 11.29 9.28 21.56
N GLY A 229 10.04 8.96 21.22
CA GLY A 229 9.14 9.85 20.50
C GLY A 229 8.80 9.40 19.08
N LYS A 230 8.15 10.28 18.33
CA LYS A 230 7.80 10.01 16.92
C LYS A 230 9.02 10.17 16.03
N GLY A 231 9.24 9.18 15.16
CA GLY A 231 10.33 9.25 14.17
C GLY A 231 10.20 10.45 13.23
N CYS A 232 11.33 10.86 12.64
CA CYS A 232 11.37 11.82 11.54
C CYS A 232 10.56 11.28 10.35
N GLY A 233 9.81 12.14 9.65
CA GLY A 233 9.02 11.67 8.54
C GLY A 233 8.03 12.68 7.96
N VAL A 234 7.30 12.25 6.95
CA VAL A 234 6.18 12.97 6.34
C VAL A 234 4.88 12.30 6.75
N ASP A 235 4.03 13.04 7.47
CA ASP A 235 2.73 12.54 7.91
C ASP A 235 1.59 13.38 7.38
N TYR A 236 0.45 12.71 7.18
CA TYR A 236 -0.83 13.35 6.90
C TYR A 236 -1.75 13.14 8.09
N GLU A 237 -2.36 14.21 8.56
CA GLU A 237 -3.29 14.17 9.68
C GLU A 237 -4.57 14.93 9.34
N LEU A 238 -5.70 14.28 9.62
CA LEU A 238 -7.02 14.90 9.59
C LEU A 238 -7.38 15.27 11.01
N GLN A 239 -7.75 16.56 11.23
CA GLN A 239 -8.19 17.05 12.50
C GLN A 239 -9.62 17.62 12.38
N ALA A 240 -10.54 17.20 13.24
CA ALA A 240 -11.87 17.80 13.34
C ALA A 240 -12.07 18.41 14.73
N PHE A 241 -12.64 19.62 14.79
CA PHE A 241 -12.79 20.38 16.03
C PHE A 241 -13.95 21.38 15.98
N CYS A 242 -14.44 21.77 17.18
CA CYS A 242 -15.37 22.85 17.35
C CYS A 242 -14.67 24.07 17.94
N ALA A 243 -14.81 25.24 17.27
CA ALA A 243 -14.21 26.50 17.67
C ALA A 243 -15.09 27.71 17.24
N LYS A 244 -14.84 28.88 17.77
CA LYS A 244 -15.45 30.11 17.27
C LYS A 244 -14.81 30.55 15.96
N THR A 245 -13.49 30.39 15.85
CA THR A 245 -12.68 30.69 14.66
C THR A 245 -11.76 29.52 14.32
N ALA A 246 -11.29 29.43 13.07
CA ALA A 246 -10.40 28.38 12.61
C ALA A 246 -9.01 28.40 13.31
N ASP A 247 -8.58 29.56 13.77
CA ASP A 247 -7.26 29.82 14.37
C ASP A 247 -7.27 29.69 15.90
N GLU A 248 -8.39 29.31 16.49
CA GLU A 248 -8.50 29.16 17.95
C GLU A 248 -7.57 28.04 18.45
N LYS A 249 -6.80 28.32 19.51
CA LYS A 249 -5.91 27.34 20.13
C LYS A 249 -6.74 26.22 20.77
N LEU A 250 -6.59 25.02 20.24
CA LEU A 250 -7.40 23.87 20.60
C LEU A 250 -6.75 23.02 21.69
N HIS A 251 -7.58 22.51 22.61
CA HIS A 251 -7.18 21.45 23.50
C HIS A 251 -7.33 20.09 22.80
N GLN A 252 -6.33 19.22 22.90
CA GLN A 252 -6.34 17.87 22.29
C GLN A 252 -7.57 17.04 22.69
N ARG A 253 -8.13 17.27 23.88
CA ARG A 253 -9.33 16.55 24.37
C ARG A 253 -10.60 16.90 23.57
N ASN A 254 -10.62 18.05 22.90
CA ASN A 254 -11.80 18.57 22.21
C ASN A 254 -11.73 18.39 20.70
N SER A 255 -10.75 17.67 20.21
CA SER A 255 -10.54 17.44 18.79
C SER A 255 -10.35 15.96 18.47
N VAL A 256 -10.65 15.61 17.23
CA VAL A 256 -10.33 14.29 16.67
C VAL A 256 -9.05 14.43 15.86
N HIS A 257 -8.09 13.57 16.10
CA HIS A 257 -6.86 13.46 15.32
C HIS A 257 -6.80 12.10 14.65
N LEU A 258 -6.77 12.05 13.33
CA LEU A 258 -6.74 10.83 12.55
C LEU A 258 -5.61 10.87 11.53
N VAL A 259 -4.61 10.00 11.72
CA VAL A 259 -3.52 9.84 10.76
C VAL A 259 -4.01 9.09 9.54
N ILE A 260 -3.72 9.60 8.37
CA ILE A 260 -3.95 8.97 7.06
C ILE A 260 -2.62 8.85 6.31
N ARG A 261 -2.59 8.12 5.20
CA ARG A 261 -1.41 7.98 4.35
C ARG A 261 -1.72 8.41 2.92
N LYS A 262 -0.79 9.12 2.32
CA LYS A 262 -0.71 9.25 0.87
C LYS A 262 0.27 8.18 0.39
N VAL A 263 -0.18 7.30 -0.48
CA VAL A 263 0.57 6.15 -0.98
C VAL A 263 0.64 6.15 -2.49
N GLN A 264 1.63 5.46 -3.05
CA GLN A 264 1.82 5.31 -4.48
C GLN A 264 1.96 3.84 -4.82
N TYR A 265 1.33 3.41 -5.91
CA TYR A 265 1.50 2.05 -6.43
C TYR A 265 2.41 2.05 -7.64
N ALA A 266 2.94 0.88 -7.95
CA ALA A 266 3.81 0.67 -9.09
C ALA A 266 3.16 1.15 -10.40
N PRO A 267 3.93 1.81 -11.28
CA PRO A 267 3.47 2.18 -12.61
C PRO A 267 3.14 0.93 -13.43
N GLU A 268 2.22 1.07 -14.38
CA GLU A 268 1.80 -0.05 -15.25
C GLU A 268 2.91 -0.45 -16.23
N THR A 269 3.75 0.51 -16.61
CA THR A 269 4.87 0.29 -17.53
C THR A 269 6.18 0.45 -16.77
N PRO A 270 6.90 -0.64 -16.47
CA PRO A 270 8.24 -0.56 -15.89
C PRO A 270 9.23 0.03 -16.89
N GLY A 271 10.31 0.60 -16.38
CA GLY A 271 11.42 1.08 -17.18
C GLY A 271 12.32 -0.05 -17.73
N PRO A 272 13.41 0.32 -18.41
CA PRO A 272 14.32 -0.65 -18.98
C PRO A 272 15.08 -1.44 -17.90
N GLN A 273 15.48 -2.65 -18.26
CA GLN A 273 16.30 -3.52 -17.41
C GLN A 273 17.61 -2.81 -17.01
N PRO A 274 17.91 -2.68 -15.70
CA PRO A 274 19.15 -2.10 -15.25
C PRO A 274 20.36 -2.99 -15.61
N MET A 275 21.36 -2.39 -16.24
CA MET A 275 22.63 -3.02 -16.57
C MET A 275 23.76 -2.01 -16.39
N VAL A 276 24.87 -2.43 -15.80
CA VAL A 276 26.06 -1.61 -15.60
C VAL A 276 27.30 -2.46 -15.75
N GLU A 277 28.30 -1.93 -16.44
CA GLU A 277 29.61 -2.56 -16.56
C GLU A 277 30.72 -1.64 -16.06
N THR A 278 31.84 -2.22 -15.68
CA THR A 278 33.07 -1.49 -15.36
C THR A 278 34.32 -2.32 -15.68
N ARG A 279 35.39 -1.64 -16.04
CA ARG A 279 36.68 -2.25 -16.30
C ARG A 279 37.74 -1.63 -15.40
N ARG A 280 38.63 -2.45 -14.88
CA ARG A 280 39.76 -2.01 -14.08
C ARG A 280 41.06 -2.58 -14.59
N ASN A 281 42.00 -1.68 -14.93
CA ASN A 281 43.37 -2.04 -15.25
C ASN A 281 44.20 -1.98 -13.98
N TYR A 282 45.16 -2.87 -13.85
CA TYR A 282 46.11 -2.87 -12.75
C TYR A 282 47.50 -2.43 -13.26
N LEU A 283 48.28 -1.78 -12.39
CA LEU A 283 49.61 -1.31 -12.69
C LEU A 283 50.49 -2.44 -13.29
N MET A 284 51.24 -2.14 -14.34
CA MET A 284 52.09 -3.06 -15.08
C MET A 284 51.37 -4.22 -15.81
N SER A 285 50.11 -4.04 -16.14
CA SER A 285 49.35 -5.04 -16.92
C SER A 285 48.41 -4.34 -17.88
N ASP A 286 48.52 -4.64 -19.17
CA ASP A 286 47.54 -4.21 -20.20
C ASP A 286 46.25 -5.01 -20.15
N ARG A 287 46.15 -5.96 -19.23
CA ARG A 287 45.01 -6.85 -19.07
C ARG A 287 44.07 -6.35 -17.97
N SER A 288 42.80 -6.28 -18.27
CA SER A 288 41.75 -5.75 -17.38
C SER A 288 40.96 -6.81 -16.66
N LEU A 289 40.41 -6.44 -15.52
CA LEU A 289 39.28 -7.13 -14.89
C LEU A 289 38.01 -6.40 -15.33
N HIS A 290 37.07 -7.12 -15.94
CA HIS A 290 35.79 -6.61 -16.39
C HIS A 290 34.68 -7.21 -15.52
N LEU A 291 33.82 -6.35 -14.98
CA LEU A 291 32.63 -6.69 -14.23
C LEU A 291 31.44 -6.11 -14.97
N GLU A 292 30.50 -6.96 -15.32
CA GLU A 292 29.17 -6.62 -15.79
C GLU A 292 28.13 -7.16 -14.82
N ALA A 293 27.15 -6.35 -14.48
CA ALA A 293 26.03 -6.76 -13.63
C ALA A 293 24.70 -6.25 -14.20
N SER A 294 23.65 -7.07 -14.09
CA SER A 294 22.30 -6.71 -14.51
C SER A 294 21.26 -7.26 -13.53
N LEU A 295 20.11 -6.60 -13.48
CA LEU A 295 18.92 -7.09 -12.80
C LEU A 295 17.95 -7.68 -13.83
N ASP A 296 17.10 -8.60 -13.43
CA ASP A 296 16.09 -9.17 -14.33
C ASP A 296 15.02 -8.15 -14.75
N LYS A 297 14.77 -7.12 -13.92
CA LYS A 297 13.83 -6.02 -14.18
C LYS A 297 14.18 -4.77 -13.39
N GLU A 298 13.55 -3.63 -13.72
CA GLU A 298 13.72 -2.38 -12.97
C GLU A 298 12.85 -2.33 -11.71
N LEU A 299 11.62 -2.85 -11.79
CA LEU A 299 10.59 -2.72 -10.75
C LEU A 299 10.40 -4.04 -10.00
N TYR A 300 10.50 -3.96 -8.67
CA TYR A 300 10.24 -5.06 -7.74
C TYR A 300 9.16 -4.68 -6.75
N TYR A 301 8.41 -5.69 -6.28
CA TYR A 301 7.43 -5.53 -5.22
C TYR A 301 8.02 -5.87 -3.85
N HIS A 302 7.45 -5.30 -2.79
CA HIS A 302 7.87 -5.61 -1.42
C HIS A 302 7.76 -7.12 -1.14
N GLY A 303 8.86 -7.71 -0.66
CA GLY A 303 8.96 -9.14 -0.41
C GLY A 303 9.33 -10.00 -1.63
N GLU A 304 9.46 -9.41 -2.81
CA GLU A 304 9.89 -10.09 -4.01
C GLU A 304 11.42 -10.31 -4.02
N PRO A 305 11.91 -11.50 -4.46
CA PRO A 305 13.33 -11.75 -4.62
C PRO A 305 13.89 -10.94 -5.81
N ILE A 306 15.06 -10.35 -5.63
CA ILE A 306 15.81 -9.62 -6.63
C ILE A 306 16.89 -10.54 -7.20
N SER A 307 16.82 -10.84 -8.48
CA SER A 307 17.81 -11.64 -9.19
C SER A 307 18.89 -10.73 -9.79
N VAL A 308 20.14 -10.95 -9.38
CA VAL A 308 21.30 -10.17 -9.81
C VAL A 308 22.21 -11.07 -10.64
N ASN A 309 22.29 -10.83 -11.95
CA ASN A 309 23.21 -11.52 -12.82
C ASN A 309 24.58 -10.81 -12.77
N VAL A 310 25.63 -11.56 -12.50
CA VAL A 310 27.00 -11.05 -12.38
C VAL A 310 27.90 -11.83 -13.32
N HIS A 311 28.45 -11.13 -14.29
CA HIS A 311 29.43 -11.65 -15.24
C HIS A 311 30.80 -11.02 -14.98
N VAL A 312 31.79 -11.86 -14.74
CA VAL A 312 33.18 -11.42 -14.46
C VAL A 312 34.10 -12.03 -15.50
N SER A 313 34.78 -11.18 -16.28
CA SER A 313 35.82 -11.60 -17.20
C SER A 313 37.18 -11.10 -16.69
N ASN A 314 37.98 -12.01 -16.12
CA ASN A 314 39.22 -11.70 -15.48
C ASN A 314 40.42 -11.99 -16.40
N SER A 315 40.79 -11.05 -17.25
CA SER A 315 42.01 -11.14 -18.03
C SER A 315 43.24 -10.68 -17.24
N SER A 316 43.05 -10.13 -16.02
CA SER A 316 44.14 -9.57 -15.21
C SER A 316 45.02 -10.64 -14.55
N VAL A 317 46.10 -10.25 -13.92
CA VAL A 317 46.97 -11.12 -13.12
C VAL A 317 46.53 -11.29 -11.69
N LYS A 318 45.41 -10.65 -11.29
CA LYS A 318 44.86 -10.67 -9.92
C LYS A 318 43.73 -11.68 -9.81
N THR A 319 43.58 -12.29 -8.64
CA THR A 319 42.47 -13.21 -8.36
C THR A 319 41.34 -12.43 -7.69
N VAL A 320 40.12 -12.60 -8.18
CA VAL A 320 38.90 -12.25 -7.42
C VAL A 320 38.69 -13.32 -6.36
N LYS A 321 38.66 -12.92 -5.08
CA LYS A 321 38.53 -13.85 -3.96
C LYS A 321 37.08 -14.17 -3.63
N LYS A 322 36.19 -13.18 -3.73
CA LYS A 322 34.77 -13.31 -3.43
C LYS A 322 33.93 -12.21 -4.06
N VAL A 323 32.66 -12.48 -4.21
CA VAL A 323 31.64 -11.55 -4.69
C VAL A 323 30.76 -11.15 -3.52
N LYS A 324 30.61 -9.84 -3.30
CA LYS A 324 29.71 -9.26 -2.29
C LYS A 324 28.58 -8.53 -2.98
N ILE A 325 27.35 -8.87 -2.65
CA ILE A 325 26.16 -8.22 -3.19
C ILE A 325 25.36 -7.64 -2.03
N SER A 326 24.89 -6.40 -2.19
CA SER A 326 24.09 -5.73 -1.18
C SER A 326 23.00 -4.89 -1.79
N VAL A 327 21.78 -5.02 -1.27
CA VAL A 327 20.67 -4.10 -1.54
C VAL A 327 20.79 -2.95 -0.55
N ARG A 328 20.79 -1.73 -1.04
CA ARG A 328 20.95 -0.51 -0.24
C ARG A 328 19.79 0.43 -0.46
N GLN A 329 19.21 0.90 0.63
CA GLN A 329 18.26 2.00 0.65
C GLN A 329 19.02 3.31 0.88
N TYR A 330 18.65 4.33 0.14
CA TYR A 330 19.08 5.71 0.30
C TYR A 330 17.86 6.55 0.65
N ALA A 331 17.93 7.28 1.76
CA ALA A 331 16.95 8.25 2.15
C ALA A 331 17.59 9.63 2.19
N ASP A 332 17.29 10.46 1.19
CA ASP A 332 17.79 11.82 1.07
C ASP A 332 16.79 12.77 1.74
N ILE A 333 17.24 13.49 2.75
CA ILE A 333 16.45 14.53 3.42
C ILE A 333 16.79 15.87 2.81
N CYS A 334 15.84 16.47 2.11
CA CYS A 334 15.99 17.74 1.40
C CYS A 334 15.27 18.86 2.16
N LEU A 335 15.75 19.22 3.36
CA LEU A 335 15.19 20.31 4.16
C LEU A 335 16.31 21.15 4.74
N PHE A 336 16.44 22.42 4.37
CA PHE A 336 17.50 23.37 4.81
C PHE A 336 18.94 22.94 4.51
N SER A 337 19.23 21.66 4.53
CA SER A 337 20.50 21.03 4.10
C SER A 337 20.22 19.62 3.62
N THR A 338 21.02 19.12 2.68
CA THR A 338 20.86 17.76 2.17
C THR A 338 21.60 16.80 3.09
N ALA A 339 20.87 15.91 3.77
CA ALA A 339 21.41 14.77 4.51
C ALA A 339 21.00 13.48 3.82
N GLN A 340 21.93 12.54 3.69
CA GLN A 340 21.67 11.22 3.10
C GLN A 340 21.88 10.14 4.16
N TYR A 341 20.86 9.35 4.41
CA TYR A 341 20.95 8.11 5.16
C TYR A 341 21.08 6.94 4.20
N LYS A 342 22.04 6.07 4.47
CA LYS A 342 22.33 4.89 3.65
C LYS A 342 22.23 3.64 4.51
N CYS A 343 21.25 2.79 4.24
CA CYS A 343 21.04 1.54 4.95
C CYS A 343 21.20 0.35 4.01
N GLN A 344 21.97 -0.66 4.44
CA GLN A 344 22.02 -1.96 3.77
C GLN A 344 20.85 -2.80 4.26
N VAL A 345 19.91 -3.16 3.38
CA VAL A 345 18.67 -3.86 3.72
C VAL A 345 18.69 -5.35 3.41
N ALA A 346 19.59 -5.77 2.53
CA ALA A 346 19.93 -7.18 2.31
C ALA A 346 21.38 -7.30 1.88
N HIS A 347 22.04 -8.43 2.15
CA HIS A 347 23.38 -8.71 1.68
C HIS A 347 23.64 -10.20 1.52
N LEU A 348 24.56 -10.52 0.63
CA LEU A 348 25.07 -11.84 0.36
C LEU A 348 26.57 -11.76 0.07
N GLU A 349 27.35 -12.67 0.62
CA GLU A 349 28.74 -12.88 0.28
C GLU A 349 28.90 -14.28 -0.27
N ALA A 350 29.46 -14.38 -1.48
CA ALA A 350 29.76 -15.64 -2.14
C ALA A 350 31.28 -15.80 -2.27
N GLU A 351 31.80 -16.95 -1.87
CA GLU A 351 33.24 -17.30 -1.99
C GLU A 351 33.61 -17.74 -3.41
N ASP A 352 32.86 -17.22 -4.42
CA ASP A 352 33.09 -17.51 -5.83
C ASP A 352 34.39 -16.84 -6.30
N GLN A 353 35.42 -17.68 -6.42
CA GLN A 353 36.75 -17.25 -6.82
C GLN A 353 36.85 -17.22 -8.35
N VAL A 354 37.40 -16.10 -8.91
CA VAL A 354 37.70 -16.00 -10.32
C VAL A 354 39.21 -15.81 -10.53
N SER A 355 39.86 -16.84 -11.01
CA SER A 355 41.30 -16.87 -11.24
C SER A 355 41.71 -15.97 -12.42
N PRO A 356 42.99 -15.59 -12.54
CA PRO A 356 43.52 -14.97 -13.74
C PRO A 356 43.17 -15.75 -15.01
N SER A 357 42.89 -15.05 -16.10
CA SER A 357 42.52 -15.61 -17.40
C SER A 357 41.31 -16.53 -17.39
N SER A 358 40.35 -16.27 -16.49
CA SER A 358 39.09 -17.02 -16.40
C SER A 358 37.86 -16.12 -16.41
N THR A 359 36.71 -16.72 -16.71
CA THR A 359 35.42 -16.06 -16.76
C THR A 359 34.46 -16.79 -15.82
N SER A 360 33.59 -16.04 -15.19
CA SER A 360 32.54 -16.57 -14.28
C SER A 360 31.23 -15.83 -14.54
N CYS A 361 30.12 -16.58 -14.50
CA CYS A 361 28.78 -16.02 -14.63
C CYS A 361 27.86 -16.70 -13.60
N HIS A 362 27.29 -15.89 -12.70
CA HIS A 362 26.41 -16.38 -11.64
C HIS A 362 25.19 -15.48 -11.47
N VAL A 363 24.07 -16.08 -11.09
CA VAL A 363 22.87 -15.38 -10.68
C VAL A 363 22.70 -15.50 -9.17
N TYR A 364 22.66 -14.37 -8.49
CA TYR A 364 22.46 -14.31 -7.05
C TYR A 364 21.09 -13.73 -6.73
N THR A 365 20.46 -14.24 -5.68
CA THR A 365 19.12 -13.80 -5.29
C THR A 365 19.12 -13.23 -3.87
N LEU A 366 18.55 -12.04 -3.70
CA LEU A 366 18.41 -11.36 -2.42
C LEU A 366 16.99 -10.84 -2.26
N THR A 367 16.44 -10.95 -1.04
CA THR A 367 15.11 -10.39 -0.72
C THR A 367 15.25 -9.38 0.40
N PRO A 368 15.00 -8.08 0.13
CA PRO A 368 14.98 -7.07 1.17
C PRO A 368 13.69 -7.18 1.99
N LEU A 369 13.82 -7.49 3.28
CA LEU A 369 12.71 -7.66 4.20
C LEU A 369 12.84 -6.73 5.40
N LEU A 370 11.75 -6.08 5.81
CA LEU A 370 11.74 -5.25 7.02
C LEU A 370 12.07 -6.07 8.27
N GLY A 371 11.61 -7.33 8.33
CA GLY A 371 11.85 -8.22 9.48
C GLY A 371 13.32 -8.32 9.89
N ASN A 372 14.23 -8.32 8.90
CA ASN A 372 15.68 -8.43 9.11
C ASN A 372 16.35 -7.06 9.43
N ASN A 373 15.58 -5.98 9.49
CA ASN A 373 16.10 -4.62 9.56
C ASN A 373 15.41 -3.75 10.64
N ARG A 374 14.64 -4.36 11.55
CA ARG A 374 13.81 -3.65 12.54
C ARG A 374 14.59 -2.77 13.53
N GLU A 375 15.87 -3.04 13.73
CA GLU A 375 16.73 -2.31 14.69
C GLU A 375 17.59 -1.22 14.02
N LYS A 376 17.52 -1.09 12.70
CA LYS A 376 18.36 -0.13 11.97
C LYS A 376 17.80 1.28 12.07
N ARG A 377 18.55 2.16 12.74
CA ARG A 377 18.23 3.59 12.82
C ARG A 377 18.29 4.26 11.44
N GLY A 378 17.34 5.14 11.18
CA GLY A 378 17.31 5.92 9.93
C GLY A 378 16.83 5.16 8.70
N LEU A 379 16.39 3.89 8.88
CA LEU A 379 15.76 3.14 7.80
C LEU A 379 14.42 3.79 7.45
N ALA A 380 14.20 4.11 6.18
CA ALA A 380 12.94 4.66 5.72
C ALA A 380 11.89 3.54 5.59
N LEU A 381 10.73 3.78 6.16
CA LEU A 381 9.55 2.91 6.13
C LEU A 381 8.39 3.64 5.47
N ASP A 382 7.48 2.92 4.85
CA ASP A 382 6.20 3.49 4.46
C ASP A 382 5.45 4.01 5.68
N GLY A 383 4.64 5.04 5.51
CA GLY A 383 3.96 5.72 6.61
C GLY A 383 3.26 4.72 7.53
N LYS A 384 3.54 4.82 8.83
CA LYS A 384 3.03 3.87 9.83
C LYS A 384 1.68 4.30 10.36
N LEU A 385 0.65 3.48 10.17
CA LEU A 385 -0.61 3.60 10.89
C LEU A 385 -0.56 2.84 12.22
N LYS A 386 -1.31 3.34 13.20
CA LYS A 386 -1.39 2.70 14.51
C LYS A 386 -1.96 1.28 14.38
N HIS A 387 -1.27 0.28 14.93
CA HIS A 387 -1.67 -1.14 14.91
C HIS A 387 -1.69 -1.81 13.52
N GLU A 388 -1.03 -1.22 12.53
CA GLU A 388 -0.85 -1.86 11.22
C GLU A 388 0.62 -2.14 10.97
N ASP A 389 0.89 -3.22 10.24
CA ASP A 389 2.24 -3.52 9.77
C ASP A 389 2.64 -2.50 8.69
N THR A 390 3.93 -2.29 8.57
CA THR A 390 4.52 -1.45 7.54
C THR A 390 5.61 -2.22 6.81
N ASN A 391 6.05 -1.68 5.67
CA ASN A 391 7.12 -2.23 4.85
C ASN A 391 8.31 -1.25 4.81
N LEU A 392 9.40 -1.69 4.20
CA LEU A 392 10.44 -0.77 3.74
C LEU A 392 9.77 0.32 2.90
N ALA A 393 10.25 1.56 2.99
CA ALA A 393 9.65 2.63 2.22
C ALA A 393 9.68 2.32 0.72
N SER A 394 8.60 2.64 0.04
CA SER A 394 8.54 2.58 -1.42
C SER A 394 9.46 3.62 -2.04
N SER A 395 9.99 3.34 -3.22
CA SER A 395 10.79 4.30 -3.99
C SER A 395 9.98 5.56 -4.29
N THR A 396 10.60 6.72 -4.15
CA THR A 396 9.97 7.99 -4.49
C THR A 396 10.05 8.20 -6.01
N ILE A 397 8.92 8.22 -6.68
CA ILE A 397 8.84 8.58 -8.09
C ILE A 397 8.72 10.10 -8.20
N ILE A 398 9.69 10.71 -8.87
CA ILE A 398 9.76 12.15 -9.09
C ILE A 398 9.29 12.44 -10.51
N LYS A 399 8.31 13.35 -10.63
CA LYS A 399 7.97 13.92 -11.94
C LYS A 399 9.03 14.95 -12.35
N GLU A 400 9.32 15.00 -13.64
CA GLU A 400 10.16 16.05 -14.18
C GLU A 400 9.59 17.43 -13.80
N GLY A 401 10.46 18.32 -13.30
CA GLY A 401 10.09 19.67 -12.86
C GLY A 401 9.52 19.78 -11.43
N ALA A 402 9.40 18.68 -10.68
CA ALA A 402 9.01 18.76 -9.27
C ALA A 402 10.09 19.38 -8.40
N ASN A 403 9.70 20.32 -7.51
CA ASN A 403 10.63 20.91 -6.55
C ASN A 403 10.99 19.88 -5.47
N LYS A 404 12.24 19.42 -5.47
CA LYS A 404 12.76 18.44 -4.52
C LYS A 404 12.68 18.91 -3.07
N GLU A 405 12.87 20.20 -2.83
CA GLU A 405 12.82 20.78 -1.48
C GLU A 405 11.44 20.65 -0.81
N MET A 406 10.37 20.62 -1.60
CA MET A 406 9.02 20.46 -1.06
C MET A 406 8.68 19.03 -0.68
N MET A 407 9.46 18.03 -1.13
CA MET A 407 9.14 16.62 -0.88
C MET A 407 9.72 16.09 0.44
N GLY A 408 10.67 16.80 1.04
CA GLY A 408 11.24 16.47 2.35
C GLY A 408 12.11 15.22 2.37
N ILE A 409 11.62 14.06 1.98
CA ILE A 409 12.35 12.78 1.99
C ILE A 409 12.21 12.07 0.64
N PHE A 410 13.36 11.70 0.05
CA PHE A 410 13.44 10.85 -1.14
C PHE A 410 13.98 9.50 -0.78
N VAL A 411 13.32 8.45 -1.21
CA VAL A 411 13.77 7.08 -1.03
C VAL A 411 14.13 6.48 -2.37
N SER A 412 15.34 5.93 -2.47
CA SER A 412 15.80 5.20 -3.65
C SER A 412 16.56 3.94 -3.24
N TYR A 413 16.63 2.99 -4.17
CA TYR A 413 17.28 1.71 -3.94
C TYR A 413 18.33 1.43 -5.00
N ARG A 414 19.43 0.78 -4.59
CA ARG A 414 20.46 0.28 -5.49
C ARG A 414 20.94 -1.09 -5.05
N VAL A 415 21.19 -1.95 -6.01
CA VAL A 415 22.00 -3.16 -5.80
C VAL A 415 23.45 -2.78 -6.04
N LYS A 416 24.32 -3.06 -5.07
CA LYS A 416 25.76 -2.92 -5.21
C LYS A 416 26.40 -4.29 -5.34
N VAL A 417 27.10 -4.51 -6.44
CA VAL A 417 27.95 -5.68 -6.67
C VAL A 417 29.40 -5.26 -6.48
N LYS A 418 30.15 -5.99 -5.65
CA LYS A 418 31.53 -5.69 -5.32
C LYS A 418 32.37 -6.96 -5.42
N LEU A 419 33.40 -6.91 -6.23
CA LEU A 419 34.44 -7.93 -6.32
C LEU A 419 35.58 -7.59 -5.35
N VAL A 420 35.87 -8.51 -4.45
CA VAL A 420 37.04 -8.42 -3.55
C VAL A 420 38.25 -9.02 -4.26
N VAL A 421 39.24 -8.18 -4.59
CA VAL A 421 40.40 -8.57 -5.40
C VAL A 421 41.62 -8.68 -4.52
N SER A 422 42.46 -9.71 -4.74
CA SER A 422 43.71 -9.88 -4.03
C SER A 422 44.73 -8.75 -4.44
N LEU A 423 45.19 -8.01 -3.41
CA LEU A 423 46.28 -7.00 -3.59
C LEU A 423 46.10 -6.02 -4.76
N GLY A 424 44.85 -5.63 -5.09
CA GLY A 424 44.60 -4.77 -6.24
C GLY A 424 43.50 -3.72 -6.04
N GLY A 425 42.86 -3.72 -4.89
CA GLY A 425 41.69 -2.91 -4.61
C GLY A 425 40.41 -3.46 -5.28
N ASP A 426 39.29 -3.25 -4.63
CA ASP A 426 38.01 -3.80 -5.03
C ASP A 426 37.44 -3.11 -6.27
N VAL A 427 36.64 -3.84 -7.04
CA VAL A 427 35.85 -3.34 -8.17
C VAL A 427 34.38 -3.43 -7.81
N ALA A 428 33.62 -2.35 -8.06
CA ALA A 428 32.21 -2.35 -7.71
C ALA A 428 31.38 -1.54 -8.72
N VAL A 429 30.14 -1.99 -8.90
CA VAL A 429 29.10 -1.30 -9.67
C VAL A 429 27.84 -1.17 -8.82
N GLU A 430 26.98 -0.19 -9.15
CA GLU A 430 25.69 0.03 -8.51
C GLU A 430 24.58 0.10 -9.56
N LEU A 431 23.53 -0.69 -9.37
CA LEU A 431 22.36 -0.81 -10.25
C LEU A 431 21.15 -0.18 -9.54
N PRO A 432 20.62 0.94 -10.03
CA PRO A 432 19.40 1.50 -9.48
C PRO A 432 18.19 0.62 -9.81
N PHE A 433 17.21 0.55 -8.90
CA PHE A 433 15.95 -0.13 -9.13
C PHE A 433 14.82 0.52 -8.32
N VAL A 434 13.59 0.17 -8.63
CA VAL A 434 12.37 0.67 -8.00
C VAL A 434 11.76 -0.43 -7.14
N LEU A 435 11.43 -0.11 -5.88
CA LEU A 435 10.74 -0.99 -4.93
C LEU A 435 9.41 -0.35 -4.55
N MET A 436 8.29 -1.03 -4.81
CA MET A 436 6.96 -0.46 -4.61
C MET A 436 5.92 -1.52 -4.22
N HIS A 437 4.72 -1.07 -3.86
CA HIS A 437 3.55 -1.92 -3.71
C HIS A 437 2.94 -2.26 -5.07
N PRO A 438 2.46 -3.50 -5.28
CA PRO A 438 1.67 -3.82 -6.44
C PRO A 438 0.34 -3.07 -6.40
N LYS A 439 -0.19 -2.68 -7.56
CA LYS A 439 -1.55 -2.14 -7.66
C LYS A 439 -2.55 -3.22 -7.22
N PRO A 440 -3.49 -2.93 -6.30
CA PRO A 440 -4.50 -3.89 -5.90
C PRO A 440 -5.34 -4.36 -7.08
N ALA A 441 -5.60 -5.66 -7.18
CA ALA A 441 -6.34 -6.27 -8.29
C ALA A 441 -7.81 -5.79 -8.40
N HIS A 442 -8.38 -5.24 -7.33
CA HIS A 442 -9.75 -4.76 -7.22
C HIS A 442 -9.81 -3.31 -6.73
N GLN A 443 -9.28 -2.36 -7.53
CA GLN A 443 -9.84 -1.01 -7.51
C GLN A 443 -10.75 -0.91 -8.74
N PRO A 444 -12.07 -0.62 -8.59
CA PRO A 444 -12.87 -0.21 -9.73
C PRO A 444 -12.13 0.99 -10.32
N SER A 445 -11.70 0.86 -11.58
CA SER A 445 -11.16 1.97 -12.35
C SER A 445 -12.13 3.13 -12.15
N ALA A 446 -11.62 4.27 -11.65
CA ALA A 446 -12.40 5.50 -11.64
C ALA A 446 -12.93 5.64 -13.06
N GLN A 447 -14.24 5.46 -13.23
CA GLN A 447 -14.91 5.61 -14.51
C GLN A 447 -14.47 6.96 -15.04
N GLN A 448 -13.72 6.94 -16.13
CA GLN A 448 -13.55 8.10 -16.98
C GLN A 448 -14.98 8.55 -17.30
N GLN A 449 -15.41 9.63 -16.69
CA GLN A 449 -16.60 10.33 -17.15
C GLN A 449 -16.37 10.60 -18.65
N PRO A 450 -17.24 10.14 -19.55
CA PRO A 450 -17.13 10.50 -20.94
C PRO A 450 -17.18 12.02 -20.99
N ALA A 451 -16.16 12.63 -21.59
CA ALA A 451 -16.11 14.04 -21.85
C ALA A 451 -17.42 14.43 -22.51
N ALA A 452 -18.20 15.27 -21.87
CA ALA A 452 -19.44 15.80 -22.41
C ALA A 452 -19.09 16.48 -23.73
N VAL A 453 -19.44 15.83 -24.83
CA VAL A 453 -19.40 16.43 -26.16
C VAL A 453 -20.45 17.53 -26.17
N SER A 454 -20.02 18.75 -25.88
CA SER A 454 -20.83 19.94 -26.06
C SER A 454 -21.06 20.08 -27.60
N SER A 455 -22.23 19.68 -28.04
CA SER A 455 -22.70 19.98 -29.38
C SER A 455 -22.83 21.50 -29.52
N PHE A 456 -21.83 22.10 -30.11
CA PHE A 456 -21.92 23.47 -30.59
C PHE A 456 -22.94 23.52 -31.75
N ARG A 457 -24.17 23.89 -31.43
CA ARG A 457 -25.13 24.36 -32.44
C ARG A 457 -24.62 25.66 -33.03
N GLY A 458 -24.50 25.68 -34.33
CA GLY A 458 -23.94 26.72 -35.17
C GLY A 458 -24.49 28.13 -34.88
N TYR A 459 -23.58 29.02 -34.68
CA TYR A 459 -23.82 30.46 -34.73
C TYR A 459 -23.53 30.95 -36.14
N LYS A 460 -24.57 31.46 -36.86
CA LYS A 460 -24.39 32.14 -38.13
C LYS A 460 -23.73 33.48 -37.92
N PRO A 461 -22.70 33.87 -38.68
CA PRO A 461 -22.07 35.16 -38.52
C PRO A 461 -22.95 36.25 -39.16
N HIS A 462 -23.35 37.24 -38.35
CA HIS A 462 -23.92 38.48 -38.87
C HIS A 462 -22.81 39.34 -39.47
N ARG A 463 -23.06 39.70 -40.76
CA ARG A 463 -22.24 40.57 -41.60
C ARG A 463 -22.33 42.00 -41.09
N VAL A 464 -21.24 42.55 -40.48
CA VAL A 464 -21.13 43.95 -40.13
C VAL A 464 -20.47 44.70 -41.31
N LYS A 465 -21.21 45.68 -41.84
CA LYS A 465 -20.75 46.58 -42.88
C LYS A 465 -19.72 47.57 -42.31
N HIS A 466 -18.58 47.65 -42.96
CA HIS A 466 -17.65 48.78 -42.78
C HIS A 466 -18.34 50.10 -43.20
N LYS A 467 -18.29 51.09 -42.32
CA LYS A 467 -18.34 52.52 -42.67
C LYS A 467 -17.02 53.17 -42.31
N HIS A 468 -16.35 53.63 -43.33
CA HIS A 468 -15.27 54.62 -43.24
C HIS A 468 -15.80 55.92 -42.58
N PHE A 469 -15.01 56.48 -41.63
CA PHE A 469 -14.89 57.96 -41.52
C PHE A 469 -13.50 58.25 -40.92
N LEU A 470 -12.74 59.03 -41.69
CA LEU A 470 -11.65 60.00 -41.46
C LEU A 470 -10.76 59.76 -40.24
#